data_4061c601546b07f0dd14ff42d56b3621
#
_entry.id   4061c601546b07f0dd14ff42d56b3621
#
_cell.length_a   1.000
_cell.length_b   1.000
_cell.length_c   1.000
_cell.angle_alpha   90.00
_cell.angle_beta   90.00
_cell.angle_gamma   90.00
#
_symmetry.space_group_name_H-M   'P 1'
#
loop_
_entity.id
_entity.type
_entity.pdbx_description
1 polymer ?
#
loop_
_entity_poly.entity_id
_entity_poly.type
_entity_poly.pdbx_seq_one_letter_code
_entity_poly.pdbx_strand_id
1 'polypeptide(L)' 'MKKEILLETTRNGYDTCQCGTTLTVGELIGILLDYDEDTQVYFSNDNGYTYGRLTWDTIQEKENDEEEY' A
#
# COMPACT_ATOMS: atom_id res chain seq x y z
N MET A 1 -23.63 -8.00 -0.67
CA MET A 1 -22.98 -6.75 -0.34
C MET A 1 -21.54 -6.79 -0.81
N LYS A 2 -21.09 -5.71 -1.41
CA LYS A 2 -19.78 -5.68 -2.02
C LYS A 2 -18.78 -5.04 -1.07
N LYS A 3 -17.64 -5.67 -0.91
CA LYS A 3 -16.58 -5.10 -0.08
C LYS A 3 -15.56 -4.42 -0.95
N GLU A 4 -14.91 -3.46 -0.40
CA GLU A 4 -13.80 -2.77 -1.05
C GLU A 4 -12.67 -2.64 -0.04
N ILE A 5 -11.44 -2.73 -0.52
CA ILE A 5 -10.28 -2.60 0.32
C ILE A 5 -9.76 -1.18 0.20
N LEU A 6 -9.48 -0.55 1.31
CA LEU A 6 -8.95 0.80 1.30
C LEU A 6 -7.54 0.79 1.85
N LEU A 7 -6.64 1.43 1.13
CA LEU A 7 -5.28 1.62 1.60
C LEU A 7 -5.16 3.06 2.07
N GLU A 8 -5.18 3.22 3.37
CA GLU A 8 -5.10 4.55 3.94
C GLU A 8 -3.70 5.10 3.77
N THR A 9 -3.56 6.27 3.19
CA THR A 9 -2.24 6.84 2.97
C THR A 9 -1.84 7.67 4.17
N THR A 10 -0.58 7.57 4.53
CA THR A 10 -0.03 8.37 5.61
C THR A 10 1.35 8.85 5.18
N ARG A 11 1.86 9.85 5.86
CA ARG A 11 3.17 10.39 5.58
C ARG A 11 3.99 10.31 6.83
N ASN A 12 5.12 9.62 6.76
CA ASN A 12 5.93 9.37 7.93
C ASN A 12 7.34 9.91 7.81
N GLY A 13 7.71 10.42 6.65
CA GLY A 13 9.05 10.96 6.47
C GLY A 13 9.30 11.28 5.01
N TYR A 14 10.46 11.83 4.76
CA TYR A 14 10.84 12.19 3.40
C TYR A 14 11.58 11.07 2.68
N ASP A 15 11.96 10.04 3.40
CA ASP A 15 12.64 8.90 2.81
C ASP A 15 12.06 7.65 3.45
N THR A 16 12.19 6.54 2.76
CA THR A 16 11.65 5.28 3.28
C THR A 16 12.30 4.88 4.59
N CYS A 17 13.56 5.23 4.79
CA CYS A 17 14.23 4.87 6.03
C CYS A 17 13.65 5.60 7.23
N GLN A 18 12.87 6.64 7.02
CA GLN A 18 12.28 7.41 8.11
C GLN A 18 10.88 6.94 8.47
N CYS A 19 10.35 5.98 7.74
CA CYS A 19 8.97 5.56 7.93
C CYS A 19 8.78 4.55 9.05
N GLY A 20 9.86 3.93 9.49
CA GLY A 20 9.75 2.88 10.50
C GLY A 20 9.36 1.56 9.86
N THR A 21 8.66 0.75 10.62
CA THR A 21 8.31 -0.58 10.16
C THR A 21 7.12 -0.52 9.19
N THR A 22 7.24 -1.23 8.10
CA THR A 22 6.14 -1.33 7.16
C THR A 22 5.96 -2.81 6.81
N LEU A 23 4.84 -3.14 6.20
CA LEU A 23 4.56 -4.52 5.82
C LEU A 23 5.46 -4.96 4.69
N THR A 24 5.87 -6.22 4.73
CA THR A 24 6.60 -6.80 3.61
C THR A 24 5.62 -7.27 2.56
N VAL A 25 6.15 -7.64 1.40
CA VAL A 25 5.31 -8.19 0.33
C VAL A 25 4.53 -9.40 0.83
N GLY A 26 5.20 -10.30 1.54
CA GLY A 26 4.54 -11.50 2.02
C GLY A 26 3.42 -11.21 3.00
N GLU A 27 3.64 -10.25 3.88
CA GLU A 27 2.62 -9.86 4.85
C GLU A 27 1.42 -9.23 4.15
N LEU A 28 1.68 -8.40 3.16
CA LEU A 28 0.60 -7.75 2.42
C LEU A 28 -0.22 -8.79 1.64
N ILE A 29 0.46 -9.75 1.02
CA ILE A 29 -0.24 -10.82 0.32
C ILE A 29 -1.12 -11.59 1.29
N GLY A 30 -0.60 -11.88 2.48
CA GLY A 30 -1.36 -12.61 3.48
C GLY A 30 -2.64 -11.90 3.87
N ILE A 31 -2.59 -10.58 4.01
CA ILE A 31 -3.78 -9.81 4.33
C ILE A 31 -4.78 -9.87 3.18
N LEU A 32 -4.28 -9.72 1.95
CA LEU A 32 -5.15 -9.65 0.80
C LEU A 32 -5.79 -10.98 0.46
N LEU A 33 -5.17 -12.08 0.87
CA LEU A 33 -5.73 -13.40 0.59
C LEU A 33 -7.03 -13.68 1.34
N ASP A 34 -7.35 -12.87 2.35
CA ASP A 34 -8.61 -13.02 3.05
C ASP A 34 -9.79 -12.48 2.27
N TYR A 35 -9.55 -11.90 1.10
CA TYR A 35 -10.59 -11.30 0.29
C TYR A 35 -10.64 -11.98 -1.06
N ASP A 36 -11.79 -11.85 -1.73
CA ASP A 36 -11.94 -12.41 -3.06
C ASP A 36 -11.03 -11.70 -4.04
N GLU A 37 -10.55 -12.41 -5.02
CA GLU A 37 -9.62 -11.81 -5.98
C GLU A 37 -10.26 -10.71 -6.81
N ASP A 38 -11.59 -10.66 -6.86
CA ASP A 38 -12.28 -9.61 -7.59
C ASP A 38 -12.52 -8.37 -6.74
N THR A 39 -12.14 -8.38 -5.49
CA THR A 39 -12.34 -7.24 -4.61
C THR A 39 -11.49 -6.07 -5.09
N GLN A 40 -12.10 -4.91 -5.24
CA GLN A 40 -11.38 -3.75 -5.72
C GLN A 40 -10.68 -3.03 -4.59
N VAL A 41 -9.56 -2.41 -4.92
CA VAL A 41 -8.70 -1.76 -3.94
C VAL A 41 -8.55 -0.29 -4.32
N TYR A 42 -8.69 0.58 -3.33
CA TYR A 42 -8.58 2.03 -3.55
C TYR A 42 -7.65 2.62 -2.52
N PHE A 43 -7.07 3.75 -2.85
CA PHE A 43 -6.40 4.56 -1.84
C PHE A 43 -7.44 5.39 -1.12
N SER A 44 -7.23 5.60 0.16
CA SER A 44 -8.07 6.48 0.96
C SER A 44 -7.16 7.58 1.50
N ASN A 45 -7.50 8.82 1.28
CA ASN A 45 -6.69 9.95 1.69
C ASN A 45 -7.43 10.76 2.75
N ASP A 46 -6.70 11.17 3.76
CA ASP A 46 -7.25 12.02 4.82
C ASP A 46 -8.49 11.38 5.44
N ASN A 47 -8.34 10.10 5.82
CA ASN A 47 -9.40 9.34 6.50
C ASN A 47 -10.69 9.28 5.68
N GLY A 48 -10.54 9.15 4.39
CA GLY A 48 -11.70 8.98 3.53
C GLY A 48 -12.26 10.27 2.97
N TYR A 49 -11.51 11.35 3.10
CA TYR A 49 -11.95 12.60 2.52
C TYR A 49 -11.92 12.54 0.99
N THR A 50 -10.90 11.90 0.42
CA THR A 50 -10.83 11.64 -1.01
C THR A 50 -10.32 10.23 -1.23
N TYR A 51 -10.51 9.74 -2.44
CA TYR A 51 -10.06 8.40 -2.79
C TYR A 51 -9.26 8.43 -4.08
N GLY A 52 -8.43 7.44 -4.26
CA GLY A 52 -7.66 7.29 -5.48
C GLY A 52 -7.74 5.86 -5.97
N ARG A 53 -7.47 5.64 -7.22
CA ARG A 53 -7.52 4.31 -7.79
C ARG A 53 -6.11 3.76 -7.96
N LEU A 54 -6.01 2.44 -7.92
CA LEU A 54 -4.74 1.79 -8.20
C LEU A 54 -4.72 1.39 -9.66
N THR A 55 -3.60 1.62 -10.32
CA THR A 55 -3.41 1.16 -11.69
C THR A 55 -2.09 0.41 -11.72
N TRP A 56 -1.77 -0.18 -12.86
CA TRP A 56 -0.51 -0.88 -12.98
C TRP A 56 0.67 0.06 -12.77
N ASP A 57 0.51 1.33 -13.14
CA ASP A 57 1.57 2.31 -12.97
C ASP A 57 1.71 2.80 -11.54
N THR A 58 0.74 2.51 -10.69
CA THR A 58 0.80 2.94 -9.31
C THR A 58 1.89 2.22 -8.54
N ILE A 59 2.12 0.97 -8.89
CA ILE A 59 3.10 0.16 -8.16
C ILE A 59 4.45 0.37 -8.79
N GLN A 60 5.37 0.92 -8.04
CA GLN A 60 6.69 1.25 -8.54
C GLN A 60 7.73 0.67 -7.62
N GLU A 61 8.85 0.34 -8.19
CA GLU A 61 9.95 -0.23 -7.48
C GLU A 61 10.98 0.85 -7.21
N LYS A 62 11.42 0.96 -5.97
CA LYS A 62 12.45 1.91 -5.60
C LYS A 62 13.66 1.11 -5.17
N GLU A 63 14.78 1.32 -5.84
CA GLU A 63 15.99 0.62 -5.47
C GLU A 63 16.71 1.38 -4.39
N ASN A 64 17.21 0.64 -3.43
CA ASN A 64 17.88 1.24 -2.30
C ASN A 64 19.35 0.97 -2.40
N ASP A 65 20.15 2.01 -2.55
CA ASP A 65 21.59 1.88 -2.71
C ASP A 65 22.29 1.43 -1.47
N GLU A 66 21.66 1.46 -0.36
CA GLU A 66 22.31 1.13 0.88
C GLU A 66 22.39 -0.32 1.19
N GLU A 67 21.90 -1.14 0.42
CA GLU A 67 21.92 -2.45 0.76
C GLU A 67 23.13 -3.10 0.80
N GLU A 68 23.56 -3.44 1.32
CA GLU A 68 24.54 -3.83 1.38
C GLU A 68 24.90 -4.70 1.74
N TYR A 69 25.05 -5.18 1.93
CA TYR A 69 25.54 -5.96 2.22
C TYR A 69 26.00 -6.25 2.45
#